data_7a66630bd9836ab390d01e0e5ce3591e
#
_entry.id   7a66630bd9836ab390d01e0e5ce3591e
#
_cell.length_a   1.000
_cell.length_b   1.000
_cell.length_c   1.000
_cell.angle_alpha   90.00
_cell.angle_beta   90.00
_cell.angle_gamma   90.00
#
_symmetry.space_group_name_H-M   'P 1'
#
loop_
_entity.id
_entity.type
_entity.pdbx_description
1 polymer ?
#
loop_
_entity_poly.entity_id
_entity_poly.type
_entity_poly.pdbx_seq_one_letter_code
_entity_poly.pdbx_strand_id
1 'polypeptide(L)'
;MTNTKRPYTGFDKVGGATHPAAKKLSDLLQQRWKMNYMGGLVVRVMRSAPAAIQKLDPHNPKCAPYMSVHSSGRAVDVGHQDPAVLAAVFTYLVANADELHLEEIHQYNYRAPKAAKAWGRGYRCSRADKNNGILEWDAKNNGGTPGGMWIHYEVSPHADPAAIAAHFKANKA
;
A
#
# COMPACT_ATOMS: atom_id res chain seq x y z
N MET A 1 -6.37 1.40 -18.27
CA MET A 1 -6.69 -0.05 -18.23
C MET A 1 -7.54 -0.33 -17.00
N THR A 2 -8.39 -1.34 -17.03
CA THR A 2 -9.21 -1.74 -15.87
C THR A 2 -8.51 -2.91 -15.21
N ASN A 3 -8.23 -2.81 -13.91
CA ASN A 3 -7.59 -3.88 -13.16
C ASN A 3 -8.51 -5.10 -13.01
N THR A 4 -7.92 -6.27 -12.94
CA THR A 4 -8.61 -7.54 -12.72
C THR A 4 -8.89 -7.75 -11.23
N LYS A 5 -10.11 -8.15 -10.89
CA LYS A 5 -10.42 -8.54 -9.52
C LYS A 5 -9.65 -9.79 -9.13
N ARG A 6 -8.90 -9.70 -8.03
CA ARG A 6 -8.08 -10.78 -7.49
C ARG A 6 -8.32 -10.93 -5.98
N PRO A 7 -8.12 -12.12 -5.39
CA PRO A 7 -8.13 -12.28 -3.95
C PRO A 7 -7.09 -11.36 -3.28
N TYR A 8 -7.46 -10.75 -2.16
CA TYR A 8 -6.55 -10.01 -1.31
C TYR A 8 -5.95 -10.95 -0.26
N THR A 9 -4.64 -11.07 -0.24
CA THR A 9 -3.95 -11.99 0.69
C THR A 9 -3.89 -11.42 2.11
N GLY A 10 -3.66 -10.11 2.25
CA GLY A 10 -3.43 -9.52 3.57
C GLY A 10 -2.17 -10.05 4.24
N PHE A 11 -2.16 -10.07 5.58
CA PHE A 11 -1.06 -10.70 6.32
C PHE A 11 -1.10 -12.22 6.15
N ASP A 12 0.01 -12.82 5.76
CA ASP A 12 0.17 -14.26 5.57
C ASP A 12 1.11 -14.90 6.60
N LYS A 13 2.27 -14.27 6.85
CA LYS A 13 3.28 -14.74 7.81
C LYS A 13 4.22 -13.60 8.18
N VAL A 14 4.93 -13.75 9.30
CA VAL A 14 6.02 -12.84 9.67
C VAL A 14 7.20 -13.05 8.72
N GLY A 15 7.65 -11.97 8.08
CA GLY A 15 8.84 -11.97 7.22
C GLY A 15 10.13 -11.73 7.99
N GLY A 16 11.26 -12.11 7.39
CA GLY A 16 12.61 -11.80 7.91
C GLY A 16 13.21 -10.51 7.31
N ALA A 17 12.65 -10.03 6.20
CA ALA A 17 13.11 -8.83 5.50
C ALA A 17 11.97 -8.23 4.65
N THR A 18 12.19 -7.01 4.15
CA THR A 18 11.29 -6.44 3.13
C THR A 18 11.33 -7.31 1.88
N HIS A 19 10.15 -7.65 1.34
CA HIS A 19 10.00 -8.48 0.16
C HIS A 19 10.75 -7.88 -1.04
N PRO A 20 11.52 -8.67 -1.83
CA PRO A 20 12.36 -8.15 -2.90
C PRO A 20 11.59 -7.31 -3.93
N ALA A 21 10.36 -7.70 -4.29
CA ALA A 21 9.52 -6.94 -5.21
C ALA A 21 9.04 -5.60 -4.61
N ALA A 22 8.67 -5.57 -3.32
CA ALA A 22 8.30 -4.34 -2.64
C ALA A 22 9.49 -3.37 -2.55
N LYS A 23 10.68 -3.87 -2.23
CA LYS A 23 11.93 -3.08 -2.23
C LYS A 23 12.26 -2.56 -3.62
N LYS A 24 12.19 -3.41 -4.65
CA LYS A 24 12.46 -3.02 -6.04
C LYS A 24 11.52 -1.91 -6.50
N LEU A 25 10.21 -2.03 -6.20
CA LEU A 25 9.24 -1.00 -6.53
C LEU A 25 9.57 0.33 -5.83
N SER A 26 9.91 0.29 -4.55
CA SER A 26 10.35 1.49 -3.82
C SER A 26 11.54 2.18 -4.49
N ASP A 27 12.57 1.43 -4.88
CA ASP A 27 13.77 1.98 -5.54
C ASP A 27 13.42 2.65 -6.89
N LEU A 28 12.50 2.05 -7.65
CA LEU A 28 12.04 2.61 -8.93
C LEU A 28 11.19 3.87 -8.73
N LEU A 29 10.35 3.92 -7.69
CA LEU A 29 9.61 5.13 -7.33
C LEU A 29 10.53 6.26 -6.86
N GLN A 30 11.59 5.94 -6.11
CA GLN A 30 12.62 6.92 -5.74
C GLN A 30 13.34 7.48 -6.98
N GLN A 31 13.72 6.61 -7.92
CA GLN A 31 14.41 7.04 -9.15
C GLN A 31 13.53 7.95 -10.01
N ARG A 32 12.26 7.60 -10.21
CA ARG A 32 11.36 8.28 -11.15
C ARG A 32 10.71 9.53 -10.57
N TRP A 33 10.24 9.48 -9.32
CA TRP A 33 9.47 10.56 -8.68
C TRP A 33 10.16 11.17 -7.47
N LYS A 34 11.41 10.78 -7.17
CA LYS A 34 12.14 11.23 -5.98
C LYS A 34 11.43 10.94 -4.66
N MET A 35 10.65 9.83 -4.64
CA MET A 35 9.99 9.38 -3.41
C MET A 35 11.01 9.02 -2.34
N ASN A 36 10.71 9.33 -1.08
CA ASN A 36 11.51 8.93 0.07
C ASN A 36 11.02 7.59 0.61
N TYR A 37 11.92 6.63 0.82
CA TYR A 37 11.60 5.40 1.54
C TYR A 37 11.35 5.72 3.01
N MET A 38 10.19 5.33 3.55
CA MET A 38 9.79 5.61 4.93
C MET A 38 9.75 4.35 5.80
N GLY A 39 9.73 3.17 5.21
CA GLY A 39 9.76 1.91 5.94
C GLY A 39 9.11 0.75 5.19
N GLY A 40 9.55 -0.46 5.52
CA GLY A 40 9.03 -1.71 4.97
C GLY A 40 8.67 -2.68 6.09
N LEU A 41 9.55 -3.64 6.40
CA LEU A 41 9.29 -4.63 7.45
C LEU A 41 9.17 -3.98 8.84
N VAL A 42 8.01 -4.12 9.46
CA VAL A 42 7.77 -3.79 10.87
C VAL A 42 6.81 -4.82 11.46
N VAL A 43 7.30 -5.65 12.37
CA VAL A 43 6.47 -6.66 13.03
C VAL A 43 5.59 -5.98 14.08
N ARG A 44 4.30 -5.83 13.74
CA ARG A 44 3.35 -5.14 14.61
C ARG A 44 1.91 -5.57 14.36
N VAL A 45 1.11 -5.51 15.42
CA VAL A 45 -0.35 -5.56 15.34
C VAL A 45 -0.89 -4.22 14.81
N MET A 46 -1.95 -4.25 14.02
CA MET A 46 -2.64 -3.04 13.53
C MET A 46 -3.22 -2.23 14.70
N ARG A 47 -3.20 -0.90 14.57
CA ARG A 47 -3.80 0.00 15.59
C ARG A 47 -5.31 -0.19 15.76
N SER A 48 -5.99 -0.75 14.77
CA SER A 48 -7.42 -1.07 14.81
C SER A 48 -7.74 -2.36 15.57
N ALA A 49 -6.72 -3.13 15.99
CA ALA A 49 -6.94 -4.34 16.77
C ALA A 49 -7.54 -4.02 18.16
N PRO A 50 -8.31 -4.95 18.76
CA PRO A 50 -8.78 -4.81 20.12
C PRO A 50 -7.64 -4.52 21.11
N ALA A 51 -7.87 -3.68 22.13
CA ALA A 51 -6.84 -3.27 23.08
C ALA A 51 -6.16 -4.45 23.79
N ALA A 52 -6.88 -5.53 24.04
CA ALA A 52 -6.33 -6.76 24.62
C ALA A 52 -5.29 -7.43 23.70
N ILE A 53 -5.52 -7.39 22.38
CA ILE A 53 -4.60 -7.94 21.36
C ILE A 53 -3.38 -7.04 21.22
N GLN A 54 -3.54 -5.71 21.25
CA GLN A 54 -2.42 -4.76 21.12
C GLN A 54 -1.39 -4.88 22.26
N LYS A 55 -1.76 -5.48 23.39
CA LYS A 55 -0.87 -5.70 24.54
C LYS A 55 -0.10 -7.02 24.47
N LEU A 56 -0.42 -7.88 23.51
CA LEU A 56 0.25 -9.15 23.32
C LEU A 56 1.55 -8.97 22.53
N ASP A 57 2.48 -9.92 22.71
CA ASP A 57 3.60 -10.09 21.80
C ASP A 57 3.06 -10.31 20.37
N PRO A 58 3.56 -9.58 19.34
CA PRO A 58 3.10 -9.76 17.97
C PRO A 58 3.23 -11.20 17.44
N HIS A 59 4.13 -12.01 17.99
CA HIS A 59 4.28 -13.43 17.64
C HIS A 59 3.24 -14.34 18.31
N ASN A 60 2.38 -13.81 19.20
CA ASN A 60 1.29 -14.58 19.78
C ASN A 60 0.28 -14.97 18.68
N PRO A 61 -0.12 -16.26 18.58
CA PRO A 61 -1.06 -16.72 17.54
C PRO A 61 -2.38 -15.94 17.49
N LYS A 62 -2.84 -15.39 18.61
CA LYS A 62 -4.05 -14.56 18.68
C LYS A 62 -3.91 -13.24 17.93
N CYS A 63 -2.69 -12.79 17.67
CA CYS A 63 -2.41 -11.56 16.91
C CYS A 63 -2.57 -11.75 15.39
N ALA A 64 -2.47 -12.97 14.88
CA ALA A 64 -2.43 -13.22 13.42
C ALA A 64 -3.55 -12.53 12.62
N PRO A 65 -4.84 -12.52 13.03
CA PRO A 65 -5.89 -11.82 12.29
C PRO A 65 -5.77 -10.29 12.28
N TYR A 66 -4.90 -9.76 13.12
CA TYR A 66 -4.73 -8.31 13.34
C TYR A 66 -3.32 -7.81 12.95
N MET A 67 -2.50 -8.66 12.37
CA MET A 67 -1.16 -8.28 11.94
C MET A 67 -1.20 -7.35 10.74
N SER A 68 -0.32 -6.34 10.77
CA SER A 68 -0.09 -5.48 9.60
C SER A 68 0.64 -6.26 8.50
N VAL A 69 0.35 -5.99 7.24
CA VAL A 69 1.10 -6.56 6.09
C VAL A 69 2.58 -6.12 6.08
N HIS A 70 2.91 -5.00 6.73
CA HIS A 70 4.32 -4.68 7.02
C HIS A 70 5.05 -5.82 7.75
N SER A 71 4.34 -6.57 8.60
CA SER A 71 4.94 -7.70 9.33
C SER A 71 5.36 -8.86 8.43
N SER A 72 4.78 -8.98 7.24
CA SER A 72 5.22 -9.95 6.23
C SER A 72 6.36 -9.43 5.34
N GLY A 73 6.71 -8.14 5.47
CA GLY A 73 7.67 -7.45 4.61
C GLY A 73 7.10 -7.05 3.24
N ARG A 74 5.83 -7.37 2.93
CA ARG A 74 5.22 -7.10 1.60
C ARG A 74 4.65 -5.69 1.46
N ALA A 75 4.59 -4.93 2.54
CA ALA A 75 4.17 -3.54 2.53
C ALA A 75 5.36 -2.58 2.64
N VAL A 76 5.25 -1.44 1.96
CA VAL A 76 6.23 -0.34 2.04
C VAL A 76 5.49 1.00 2.07
N ASP A 77 5.99 1.92 2.88
CA ASP A 77 5.60 3.32 2.91
C ASP A 77 6.64 4.16 2.15
N VAL A 78 6.17 5.02 1.24
CA VAL A 78 6.99 5.99 0.50
C VAL A 78 6.37 7.37 0.58
N GLY A 79 7.16 8.40 0.84
CA GLY A 79 6.71 9.78 1.05
C GLY A 79 7.22 10.77 0.02
N HIS A 80 6.51 11.90 -0.13
CA HIS A 80 6.94 13.06 -0.88
C HIS A 80 6.30 14.32 -0.32
N GLN A 81 7.04 15.47 -0.36
CA GLN A 81 6.52 16.73 0.18
C GLN A 81 5.48 17.41 -0.74
N ASP A 82 5.49 17.11 -2.02
CA ASP A 82 4.52 17.63 -2.99
C ASP A 82 3.30 16.71 -3.10
N PRO A 83 2.08 17.17 -2.75
CA PRO A 83 0.85 16.40 -2.90
C PRO A 83 0.54 16.02 -4.35
N ALA A 84 0.98 16.80 -5.34
CA ALA A 84 0.75 16.50 -6.75
C ALA A 84 1.57 15.26 -7.18
N VAL A 85 2.80 15.11 -6.68
CA VAL A 85 3.62 13.93 -6.92
C VAL A 85 2.96 12.69 -6.29
N LEU A 86 2.46 12.78 -5.05
CA LEU A 86 1.73 11.67 -4.41
C LEU A 86 0.48 11.27 -5.21
N ALA A 87 -0.27 12.24 -5.74
CA ALA A 87 -1.43 11.98 -6.58
C ALA A 87 -1.05 11.28 -7.91
N ALA A 88 0.04 11.72 -8.55
CA ALA A 88 0.57 11.11 -9.78
C ALA A 88 1.04 9.67 -9.53
N VAL A 89 1.80 9.43 -8.45
CA VAL A 89 2.28 8.10 -8.06
C VAL A 89 1.11 7.17 -7.73
N PHE A 90 0.12 7.62 -6.95
CA PHE A 90 -1.08 6.81 -6.68
C PHE A 90 -1.79 6.42 -7.98
N THR A 91 -2.00 7.38 -8.89
CA THR A 91 -2.66 7.13 -10.17
C THR A 91 -1.88 6.13 -11.02
N TYR A 92 -0.55 6.28 -11.08
CA TYR A 92 0.32 5.34 -11.79
C TYR A 92 0.26 3.93 -11.20
N LEU A 93 0.37 3.80 -9.87
CA LEU A 93 0.33 2.51 -9.19
C LEU A 93 -1.01 1.80 -9.40
N VAL A 94 -2.14 2.53 -9.32
CA VAL A 94 -3.46 1.96 -9.57
C VAL A 94 -3.62 1.56 -11.04
N ALA A 95 -3.18 2.40 -11.99
CA ALA A 95 -3.29 2.10 -13.42
C ALA A 95 -2.49 0.87 -13.86
N ASN A 96 -1.48 0.48 -13.10
CA ASN A 96 -0.57 -0.64 -13.38
C ASN A 96 -0.58 -1.69 -12.24
N ALA A 97 -1.66 -1.76 -11.47
CA ALA A 97 -1.67 -2.59 -10.26
C ALA A 97 -1.59 -4.09 -10.56
N ASP A 98 -2.11 -4.53 -11.70
CA ASP A 98 -2.03 -5.93 -12.13
C ASP A 98 -0.60 -6.30 -12.54
N GLU A 99 0.04 -5.49 -13.37
CA GLU A 99 1.41 -5.71 -13.88
C GLU A 99 2.47 -5.55 -12.78
N LEU A 100 2.19 -4.73 -11.78
CA LEU A 100 3.05 -4.54 -10.60
C LEU A 100 2.71 -5.51 -9.46
N HIS A 101 1.73 -6.40 -9.65
CA HIS A 101 1.25 -7.34 -8.63
C HIS A 101 0.88 -6.67 -7.30
N LEU A 102 0.23 -5.48 -7.37
CA LEU A 102 -0.19 -4.74 -6.18
C LEU A 102 -1.53 -5.26 -5.66
N GLU A 103 -1.60 -5.50 -4.36
CA GLU A 103 -2.81 -5.93 -3.68
C GLU A 103 -3.56 -4.77 -3.03
N GLU A 104 -2.84 -3.81 -2.44
CA GLU A 104 -3.42 -2.63 -1.80
C GLU A 104 -2.53 -1.40 -2.01
N ILE A 105 -3.15 -0.22 -2.11
CA ILE A 105 -2.47 1.07 -2.19
C ILE A 105 -3.29 2.09 -1.40
N HIS A 106 -2.65 2.85 -0.51
CA HIS A 106 -3.28 3.94 0.25
C HIS A 106 -2.59 5.27 -0.04
N GLN A 107 -3.39 6.32 -0.28
CA GLN A 107 -2.95 7.71 -0.35
C GLN A 107 -3.66 8.51 0.75
N TYR A 108 -2.93 8.94 1.78
CA TYR A 108 -3.53 9.55 2.97
C TYR A 108 -3.81 11.04 2.85
N ASN A 109 -3.11 11.75 1.95
CA ASN A 109 -3.30 13.19 1.73
C ASN A 109 -4.42 13.53 0.74
N TYR A 110 -5.10 12.53 0.15
CA TYR A 110 -6.17 12.78 -0.80
C TYR A 110 -7.37 13.44 -0.11
N ARG A 111 -7.92 14.46 -0.78
CA ARG A 111 -9.12 15.15 -0.36
C ARG A 111 -10.17 15.01 -1.45
N ALA A 112 -11.27 14.37 -1.15
CA ALA A 112 -12.39 14.24 -2.06
C ALA A 112 -12.99 15.61 -2.38
N PRO A 113 -13.54 15.82 -3.60
CA PRO A 113 -14.27 17.03 -3.94
C PRO A 113 -15.35 17.33 -2.88
N LYS A 114 -15.43 18.59 -2.42
CA LYS A 114 -16.35 19.06 -1.38
C LYS A 114 -16.09 18.54 0.05
N ALA A 115 -15.07 17.71 0.29
CA ALA A 115 -14.70 17.34 1.64
C ALA A 115 -14.01 18.48 2.38
N ALA A 116 -14.35 18.71 3.66
CA ALA A 116 -13.71 19.73 4.50
C ALA A 116 -12.25 19.39 4.82
N LYS A 117 -11.92 18.11 4.91
CA LYS A 117 -10.59 17.59 5.27
C LYS A 117 -10.11 16.55 4.27
N ALA A 118 -8.79 16.34 4.22
CA ALA A 118 -8.21 15.17 3.56
C ALA A 118 -8.44 13.94 4.43
N TRP A 119 -9.10 12.92 3.89
CA TRP A 119 -9.33 11.63 4.56
C TRP A 119 -8.59 10.49 3.90
N GLY A 120 -8.12 10.70 2.68
CA GLY A 120 -7.41 9.71 1.88
C GLY A 120 -8.30 8.91 0.94
N ARG A 121 -7.65 8.05 0.18
CA ARG A 121 -8.28 7.05 -0.71
C ARG A 121 -7.43 5.79 -0.75
N GLY A 122 -8.02 4.66 -1.12
CA GLY A 122 -7.30 3.40 -1.23
C GLY A 122 -7.81 2.53 -2.38
N TYR A 123 -6.88 1.87 -3.06
CA TYR A 123 -7.11 0.76 -3.98
C TYR A 123 -7.01 -0.56 -3.23
N ARG A 124 -7.81 -1.56 -3.63
CA ARG A 124 -7.60 -2.96 -3.24
C ARG A 124 -8.01 -3.88 -4.38
N CYS A 125 -7.15 -4.83 -4.73
CA CYS A 125 -7.35 -5.77 -5.83
C CYS A 125 -8.66 -6.57 -5.74
N SER A 126 -9.12 -6.92 -4.54
CA SER A 126 -10.39 -7.63 -4.36
C SER A 126 -11.65 -6.81 -4.65
N ARG A 127 -11.50 -5.51 -4.93
CA ARG A 127 -12.59 -4.59 -5.31
C ARG A 127 -12.44 -4.05 -6.73
N ALA A 128 -11.51 -4.59 -7.54
CA ALA A 128 -11.19 -4.02 -8.85
C ALA A 128 -12.39 -4.00 -9.84
N ASP A 129 -13.38 -4.84 -9.62
CA ASP A 129 -14.65 -4.85 -10.36
C ASP A 129 -15.57 -3.63 -10.09
N LYS A 130 -15.25 -2.83 -9.06
CA LYS A 130 -16.01 -1.64 -8.68
C LYS A 130 -15.08 -0.44 -8.59
N ASN A 131 -15.37 0.62 -9.36
CA ASN A 131 -14.58 1.85 -9.39
C ASN A 131 -13.05 1.58 -9.50
N ASN A 132 -12.67 0.61 -10.33
CA ASN A 132 -11.29 0.14 -10.48
C ASN A 132 -10.57 -0.15 -9.14
N GLY A 133 -11.30 -0.65 -8.15
CA GLY A 133 -10.77 -0.99 -6.82
C GLY A 133 -10.61 0.19 -5.85
N ILE A 134 -10.93 1.42 -6.28
CA ILE A 134 -10.74 2.64 -5.49
C ILE A 134 -11.93 2.89 -4.58
N LEU A 135 -11.63 3.20 -3.31
CA LEU A 135 -12.55 3.73 -2.32
C LEU A 135 -11.99 5.04 -1.77
N GLU A 136 -12.79 6.10 -1.82
CA GLU A 136 -12.50 7.35 -1.11
C GLU A 136 -12.94 7.22 0.35
N TRP A 137 -12.14 7.76 1.26
CA TRP A 137 -12.38 7.66 2.69
C TRP A 137 -13.01 8.91 3.26
N ASP A 138 -13.75 8.71 4.33
CA ASP A 138 -14.29 9.75 5.22
C ASP A 138 -13.83 9.52 6.68
N ALA A 139 -14.38 10.28 7.61
CA ALA A 139 -14.04 10.15 9.03
C ALA A 139 -14.36 8.78 9.64
N LYS A 140 -15.25 8.00 9.02
CA LYS A 140 -15.73 6.71 9.56
C LYS A 140 -14.92 5.52 9.04
N ASN A 141 -14.42 5.63 7.80
CA ASN A 141 -13.82 4.50 7.09
C ASN A 141 -12.36 4.75 6.66
N ASN A 142 -11.74 5.81 7.16
CA ASN A 142 -10.37 6.11 6.81
C ASN A 142 -9.40 5.03 7.33
N GLY A 143 -8.46 4.65 6.45
CA GLY A 143 -7.55 3.54 6.70
C GLY A 143 -6.30 3.89 7.50
N GLY A 144 -6.18 5.10 8.09
CA GLY A 144 -4.97 5.41 8.81
C GLY A 144 -4.78 6.86 9.23
N THR A 145 -3.84 7.58 8.64
CA THR A 145 -3.45 8.92 9.08
C THR A 145 -3.93 9.98 8.07
N PRO A 146 -5.08 10.64 8.31
CA PRO A 146 -5.60 11.69 7.41
C PRO A 146 -4.57 12.78 7.17
N GLY A 147 -4.38 13.16 5.89
CA GLY A 147 -3.44 14.19 5.50
C GLY A 147 -1.96 13.77 5.49
N GLY A 148 -1.65 12.51 5.78
CA GLY A 148 -0.28 12.00 5.75
C GLY A 148 0.36 12.10 4.35
N MET A 149 1.57 12.64 4.30
CA MET A 149 2.30 12.91 3.04
C MET A 149 3.08 11.69 2.55
N TRP A 150 2.40 10.52 2.48
CA TRP A 150 2.96 9.27 1.98
C TRP A 150 1.90 8.38 1.32
N ILE A 151 2.40 7.41 0.58
CA ILE A 151 1.66 6.29 0.01
C ILE A 151 2.13 5.02 0.71
N HIS A 152 1.18 4.21 1.15
CA HIS A 152 1.37 2.82 1.52
C HIS A 152 1.03 1.95 0.31
N TYR A 153 1.82 0.92 0.02
CA TYR A 153 1.45 -0.10 -0.94
C TYR A 153 1.86 -1.50 -0.48
N GLU A 154 1.12 -2.48 -0.96
CA GLU A 154 1.31 -3.90 -0.66
C GLU A 154 1.46 -4.68 -1.96
N VAL A 155 2.50 -5.52 -2.04
CA VAL A 155 2.68 -6.44 -3.16
C VAL A 155 2.14 -7.84 -2.80
N SER A 156 1.70 -8.58 -3.83
CA SER A 156 1.36 -10.00 -3.71
C SER A 156 2.56 -10.81 -3.21
N PRO A 157 2.35 -11.93 -2.47
CA PRO A 157 3.43 -12.85 -2.11
C PRO A 157 4.17 -13.43 -3.32
N HIS A 158 3.54 -13.40 -4.49
CA HIS A 158 4.09 -13.94 -5.75
C HIS A 158 4.66 -12.84 -6.67
N ALA A 159 4.78 -11.60 -6.20
CA ALA A 159 5.32 -10.51 -6.99
C ALA A 159 6.79 -10.75 -7.34
N ASP A 160 7.12 -10.58 -8.63
CA ASP A 160 8.48 -10.75 -9.14
C ASP A 160 9.18 -9.38 -9.31
N PRO A 161 10.31 -9.14 -8.64
CA PRO A 161 11.07 -7.91 -8.80
C PRO A 161 11.60 -7.68 -10.23
N ALA A 162 11.86 -8.75 -11.00
CA ALA A 162 12.32 -8.62 -12.38
C ALA A 162 11.18 -8.17 -13.31
N ALA A 163 9.97 -8.71 -13.14
CA ALA A 163 8.79 -8.27 -13.87
C ALA A 163 8.46 -6.80 -13.60
N ILE A 164 8.52 -6.36 -12.33
CA ILE A 164 8.34 -4.96 -11.96
C ILE A 164 9.37 -4.06 -12.64
N ALA A 165 10.65 -4.45 -12.63
CA ALA A 165 11.70 -3.67 -13.28
C ALA A 165 11.51 -3.59 -14.81
N ALA A 166 11.11 -4.68 -15.45
CA ALA A 166 10.81 -4.73 -16.89
C ALA A 166 9.63 -3.80 -17.24
N HIS A 167 8.56 -3.83 -16.44
CA HIS A 167 7.41 -2.95 -16.62
C HIS A 167 7.80 -1.46 -16.57
N PHE A 168 8.58 -1.05 -15.55
CA PHE A 168 9.08 0.33 -15.44
C PHE A 168 9.98 0.74 -16.61
N LYS A 169 10.81 -0.19 -17.12
CA LYS A 169 11.65 0.06 -18.29
C LYS A 169 10.83 0.28 -19.55
N ALA A 170 9.77 -0.51 -19.76
CA ALA A 170 8.88 -0.40 -20.91
C ALA A 170 8.00 0.86 -20.88
N ASN A 171 7.63 1.34 -19.71
CA ASN A 171 6.72 2.47 -19.49
C ASN A 171 7.48 3.73 -19.00
N LYS A 172 8.57 4.07 -19.67
CA LYS A 172 9.28 5.34 -19.46
C LYS A 172 8.41 6.47 -20.03
N ALA A 173 7.60 7.11 -19.22
CA ALA A 173 6.98 8.40 -19.51
C ALA A 173 7.76 9.51 -18.82
#